data_402d93a1a4114e519cca4a8f9420785b
#
_entry.id   402d93a1a4114e519cca4a8f9420785b
#
_cell.length_a   1.000
_cell.length_b   1.000
_cell.length_c   1.000
_cell.angle_alpha   90.00
_cell.angle_beta   90.00
_cell.angle_gamma   90.00
#
_symmetry.space_group_name_H-M   'P 1'
#
loop_
_entity.id
_entity.type
_entity.pdbx_description
1 polymer ?
#
loop_
_entity_poly.entity_id
_entity_poly.type
_entity_poly.pdbx_seq_one_letter_code
_entity_poly.pdbx_strand_id
1 'polypeptide(L)'
;MEERDAAIRLTMMPRDTNAHGTVFGGIILSYIDVAGGVEAVRHTKHDRFVTVAMKEVIFHEPVFMGDLVSFYAETLRVGNTSITIHVVVEAERFGTQGQKVKVTEAEVTYVAINQFREKVAI
;
A
#
# COMPACT_ATOMS: atom_id res chain seq x y z
N MET A 1 14.88 -18.36 -2.28
CA MET A 1 14.26 -17.05 -2.51
C MET A 1 13.71 -16.51 -1.20
N GLU A 2 14.04 -15.28 -0.93
CA GLU A 2 13.60 -14.65 0.30
C GLU A 2 12.14 -14.23 0.18
N GLU A 3 11.33 -14.60 1.15
CA GLU A 3 9.95 -14.17 1.18
C GLU A 3 9.87 -12.79 1.82
N ARG A 4 9.19 -11.89 1.13
CA ARG A 4 8.89 -10.58 1.71
C ARG A 4 7.67 -10.69 2.60
N ASP A 5 7.68 -9.93 3.69
CA ASP A 5 6.56 -9.84 4.61
C ASP A 5 5.60 -8.77 4.11
N ALA A 6 4.43 -9.18 3.67
CA ALA A 6 3.42 -8.25 3.19
C ALA A 6 2.82 -7.47 4.35
N ALA A 7 2.67 -6.16 4.19
CA ALA A 7 1.96 -5.35 5.17
C ALA A 7 0.46 -5.70 5.19
N ILE A 8 -0.09 -6.00 4.00
CA ILE A 8 -1.47 -6.44 3.83
C ILE A 8 -1.49 -7.52 2.76
N ARG A 9 -2.34 -8.52 2.98
CA ARG A 9 -2.61 -9.55 1.97
C ARG A 9 -4.08 -9.94 2.08
N LEU A 10 -4.83 -9.82 0.99
CA LEU A 10 -6.24 -10.14 1.00
C LEU A 10 -6.74 -10.52 -0.40
N THR A 11 -7.87 -11.22 -0.43
CA THR A 11 -8.53 -11.60 -1.68
C THR A 11 -9.50 -10.50 -2.11
N MET A 12 -9.49 -10.17 -3.39
CA MET A 12 -10.41 -9.18 -3.95
C MET A 12 -11.79 -9.80 -4.15
N MET A 13 -12.80 -9.09 -3.65
CA MET A 13 -14.18 -9.55 -3.61
C MET A 13 -15.03 -8.82 -4.65
N PRO A 14 -16.23 -9.32 -4.99
CA PRO A 14 -17.10 -8.65 -5.96
C PRO A 14 -17.36 -7.18 -5.64
N ARG A 15 -17.50 -6.82 -4.36
CA ARG A 15 -17.75 -5.43 -3.94
C ARG A 15 -16.59 -4.49 -4.28
N ASP A 16 -15.41 -5.03 -4.55
CA ASP A 16 -14.23 -4.24 -4.88
C ASP A 16 -14.14 -3.92 -6.36
N THR A 17 -15.04 -4.48 -7.18
CA THR A 17 -14.95 -4.37 -8.64
C THR A 17 -15.78 -3.23 -9.18
N ASN A 18 -15.40 -2.79 -10.38
CA ASN A 18 -16.11 -1.77 -11.15
C ASN A 18 -17.01 -2.44 -12.19
N ALA A 19 -17.65 -1.62 -13.05
CA ALA A 19 -18.55 -2.11 -14.09
C ALA A 19 -17.83 -2.94 -15.16
N HIS A 20 -16.50 -2.87 -15.23
CA HIS A 20 -15.72 -3.57 -16.26
C HIS A 20 -15.18 -4.93 -15.76
N GLY A 21 -15.50 -5.31 -14.53
CA GLY A 21 -15.05 -6.59 -13.97
C GLY A 21 -13.65 -6.56 -13.36
N THR A 22 -13.03 -5.40 -13.29
CA THR A 22 -11.72 -5.24 -12.64
C THR A 22 -11.91 -4.54 -11.29
N VAL A 23 -10.90 -4.66 -10.42
CA VAL A 23 -10.95 -4.00 -9.12
C VAL A 23 -10.82 -2.50 -9.30
N PHE A 24 -11.66 -1.76 -8.60
CA PHE A 24 -11.66 -0.29 -8.65
C PHE A 24 -10.31 0.25 -8.18
N GLY A 25 -9.69 1.14 -8.98
CA GLY A 25 -8.36 1.68 -8.66
C GLY A 25 -8.29 2.33 -7.29
N GLY A 26 -9.36 3.01 -6.87
CA GLY A 26 -9.42 3.63 -5.55
C GLY A 26 -9.34 2.62 -4.39
N ILE A 27 -9.82 1.40 -4.60
CA ILE A 27 -9.69 0.34 -3.60
C ILE A 27 -8.21 0.01 -3.40
N ILE A 28 -7.47 -0.16 -4.51
CA ILE A 28 -6.03 -0.44 -4.43
C ILE A 28 -5.30 0.71 -3.75
N LEU A 29 -5.64 1.96 -4.10
CA LEU A 29 -4.99 3.13 -3.50
C LEU A 29 -5.26 3.23 -2.00
N SER A 30 -6.48 2.89 -1.56
CA SER A 30 -6.81 2.94 -0.14
C SER A 30 -5.98 1.93 0.66
N TYR A 31 -5.78 0.72 0.12
CA TYR A 31 -4.93 -0.27 0.79
C TYR A 31 -3.46 0.08 0.71
N ILE A 32 -3.02 0.74 -0.35
CA ILE A 32 -1.65 1.28 -0.44
C ILE A 32 -1.42 2.25 0.72
N ASP A 33 -2.38 3.14 0.97
CA ASP A 33 -2.29 4.10 2.05
C ASP A 33 -2.19 3.41 3.41
N VAL A 34 -3.03 2.41 3.65
CA VAL A 34 -2.99 1.65 4.90
C VAL A 34 -1.67 0.88 5.04
N ALA A 35 -1.21 0.24 3.96
CA ALA A 35 0.03 -0.54 3.99
C ALA A 35 1.24 0.33 4.29
N GLY A 36 1.30 1.52 3.68
CA GLY A 36 2.37 2.47 3.96
C GLY A 36 2.35 2.94 5.41
N GLY A 37 1.15 3.17 5.95
CA GLY A 37 0.98 3.53 7.36
C GLY A 37 1.46 2.45 8.31
N VAL A 38 1.22 1.18 7.98
CA VAL A 38 1.72 0.05 8.77
C VAL A 38 3.24 0.09 8.84
N GLU A 39 3.88 0.31 7.70
CA GLU A 39 5.34 0.38 7.64
C GLU A 39 5.87 1.59 8.42
N ALA A 40 5.22 2.75 8.29
CA ALA A 40 5.65 3.96 8.98
C ALA A 40 5.67 3.75 10.51
N VAL A 41 4.62 3.15 11.05
CA VAL A 41 4.52 2.84 12.49
C VAL A 41 5.60 1.83 12.89
N ARG A 42 5.78 0.78 12.11
CA ARG A 42 6.75 -0.28 12.44
C ARG A 42 8.19 0.22 12.36
N HIS A 43 8.49 1.05 11.38
CA HIS A 43 9.86 1.52 11.15
C HIS A 43 10.29 2.56 12.18
N THR A 44 9.38 3.45 12.57
CA THR A 44 9.72 4.59 13.44
C THR A 44 9.28 4.41 14.88
N LYS A 45 8.32 3.51 15.11
CA LYS A 45 7.66 3.30 16.41
C LYS A 45 6.85 4.50 16.88
N HIS A 46 6.60 5.47 16.01
CA HIS A 46 5.54 6.45 16.20
C HIS A 46 4.22 5.78 15.88
N ASP A 47 3.15 6.21 16.53
CA ASP A 47 1.84 5.59 16.35
C ASP A 47 0.82 6.49 15.66
N ARG A 48 1.20 7.71 15.31
CA ARG A 48 0.24 8.67 14.76
C ARG A 48 0.84 9.40 13.56
N PHE A 49 0.31 9.04 12.38
CA PHE A 49 0.74 9.63 11.11
C PHE A 49 -0.47 10.10 10.33
N VAL A 50 -0.30 11.15 9.54
CA VAL A 50 -1.27 11.56 8.55
C VAL A 50 -0.64 11.48 7.17
N THR A 51 -1.41 11.08 6.18
CA THR A 51 -0.99 11.02 4.80
C THR A 51 -1.02 12.43 4.22
N VAL A 52 0.11 12.88 3.64
CA VAL A 52 0.17 14.22 3.05
C VAL A 52 0.36 14.19 1.55
N ALA A 53 0.85 13.09 0.98
CA ALA A 53 1.04 13.02 -0.47
C ALA A 53 1.10 11.55 -0.92
N MET A 54 0.60 11.32 -2.12
CA MET A 54 0.79 10.05 -2.82
C MET A 54 1.27 10.40 -4.22
N LYS A 55 2.45 9.91 -4.58
CA LYS A 55 3.12 10.26 -5.84
C LYS A 55 3.54 9.01 -6.58
N GLU A 56 3.89 9.19 -7.84
CA GLU A 56 4.43 8.12 -8.68
C GLU A 56 3.51 6.90 -8.70
N VAL A 57 2.20 7.14 -8.76
CA VAL A 57 1.20 6.08 -8.84
C VAL A 57 1.19 5.52 -10.24
N ILE A 58 1.47 4.23 -10.37
CA ILE A 58 1.48 3.55 -11.67
C ILE A 58 0.63 2.28 -11.55
N PHE A 59 -0.37 2.18 -12.42
CA PHE A 59 -1.17 0.98 -12.56
C PHE A 59 -0.63 0.19 -13.75
N HIS A 60 0.13 -0.86 -13.46
CA HIS A 60 0.79 -1.66 -14.51
C HIS A 60 -0.15 -2.66 -15.17
N GLU A 61 -0.99 -3.30 -14.35
CA GLU A 61 -1.86 -4.38 -14.77
C GLU A 61 -3.17 -4.31 -14.00
N PRO A 62 -4.29 -4.74 -14.59
CA PRO A 62 -5.55 -4.78 -13.87
C PRO A 62 -5.54 -5.85 -12.76
N VAL A 63 -6.37 -5.62 -11.76
CA VAL A 63 -6.62 -6.60 -10.69
C VAL A 63 -8.03 -7.12 -10.88
N PHE A 64 -8.20 -8.42 -10.71
CA PHE A 64 -9.49 -9.06 -10.95
C PHE A 64 -10.08 -9.63 -9.67
N MET A 65 -11.38 -9.82 -9.67
CA MET A 65 -12.06 -10.52 -8.58
C MET A 65 -11.42 -11.89 -8.39
N GLY A 66 -11.17 -12.25 -7.14
CA GLY A 66 -10.56 -13.54 -6.80
C GLY A 66 -9.05 -13.50 -6.71
N ASP A 67 -8.40 -12.44 -7.21
CA ASP A 67 -6.95 -12.30 -7.07
C ASP A 67 -6.58 -12.18 -5.60
N LEU A 68 -5.51 -12.86 -5.21
CA LEU A 68 -4.89 -12.66 -3.89
C LEU A 68 -3.88 -11.53 -4.04
N VAL A 69 -4.13 -10.43 -3.37
CA VAL A 69 -3.33 -9.21 -3.55
C VAL A 69 -2.50 -8.95 -2.30
N SER A 70 -1.20 -8.73 -2.51
CA SER A 70 -0.24 -8.46 -1.44
C SER A 70 0.37 -7.09 -1.63
N PHE A 71 0.45 -6.34 -0.54
CA PHE A 71 0.97 -4.98 -0.49
C PHE A 71 2.27 -5.00 0.30
N TYR A 72 3.38 -4.71 -0.37
CA TYR A 72 4.71 -4.69 0.23
C TYR A 72 5.15 -3.25 0.40
N ALA A 73 5.48 -2.89 1.62
CA ALA A 73 5.84 -1.51 1.94
C ALA A 73 7.30 -1.47 2.41
N GLU A 74 8.03 -0.48 1.91
CA GLU A 74 9.44 -0.32 2.22
C GLU A 74 9.73 1.17 2.42
N THR A 75 10.47 1.50 3.47
CA THR A 75 10.84 2.88 3.76
C THR A 75 11.89 3.36 2.76
N LEU A 76 11.61 4.44 2.05
CA LEU A 76 12.57 5.08 1.15
C LEU A 76 13.45 6.08 1.87
N ARG A 77 12.84 6.94 2.69
CA ARG A 77 13.59 7.97 3.41
C ARG A 77 12.79 8.48 4.59
N VAL A 78 13.52 8.94 5.59
CA VAL A 78 12.95 9.56 6.79
C VAL A 78 13.47 10.98 6.89
N GLY A 79 12.55 11.96 6.94
CA GLY A 79 12.89 13.35 7.18
C GLY A 79 12.74 13.69 8.65
N ASN A 80 12.73 14.98 8.97
CA ASN A 80 12.59 15.42 10.36
C ASN A 80 11.22 15.06 10.93
N THR A 81 10.15 15.36 10.19
CA THR A 81 8.78 15.09 10.62
C THR A 81 8.04 14.14 9.67
N SER A 82 8.68 13.73 8.58
CA SER A 82 8.03 12.95 7.53
C SER A 82 8.75 11.65 7.25
N ILE A 83 8.01 10.71 6.66
CA ILE A 83 8.56 9.44 6.18
C ILE A 83 7.90 9.14 4.85
N THR A 84 8.70 8.69 3.87
CA THR A 84 8.20 8.31 2.55
C THR A 84 8.38 6.81 2.38
N ILE A 85 7.29 6.16 2.00
CA ILE A 85 7.20 4.72 1.87
C ILE A 85 6.91 4.37 0.41
N HIS A 86 7.64 3.42 -0.15
CA HIS A 86 7.33 2.85 -1.45
C HIS A 86 6.50 1.60 -1.25
N VAL A 87 5.33 1.54 -1.88
CA VAL A 87 4.45 0.38 -1.79
C VAL A 87 4.35 -0.27 -3.16
N VAL A 88 4.62 -1.56 -3.20
CA VAL A 88 4.49 -2.39 -4.41
C VAL A 88 3.35 -3.37 -4.18
N VAL A 89 2.46 -3.48 -5.15
CA VAL A 89 1.29 -4.35 -5.08
C VAL A 89 1.44 -5.46 -6.10
N GLU A 90 1.32 -6.70 -5.62
CA GLU A 90 1.37 -7.89 -6.47
C GLU A 90 0.07 -8.68 -6.33
N ALA A 91 -0.40 -9.22 -7.44
CA ALA A 91 -1.57 -10.09 -7.46
C ALA A 91 -1.16 -11.50 -7.83
N GLU A 92 -1.72 -12.49 -7.13
CA GLU A 92 -1.64 -13.88 -7.53
C GLU A 92 -2.97 -14.20 -8.20
N ARG A 93 -2.90 -14.55 -9.49
CA ARG A 93 -4.10 -14.76 -10.30
C ARG A 93 -4.85 -16.00 -9.87
N PHE A 94 -6.14 -15.86 -9.70
CA PHE A 94 -7.02 -16.99 -9.41
C PHE A 94 -6.99 -17.97 -10.58
N GLY A 95 -6.83 -19.27 -10.25
CA GLY A 95 -6.84 -20.32 -11.27
C GLY A 95 -5.55 -20.49 -12.05
N THR A 96 -4.46 -19.81 -11.67
CA THR A 96 -3.19 -19.85 -12.40
C THR A 96 -2.07 -20.52 -11.60
N GLN A 97 -2.41 -21.21 -10.52
CA GLN A 97 -1.43 -21.86 -9.65
C GLN A 97 -0.42 -20.86 -9.06
N GLY A 98 -0.91 -19.68 -8.70
CA GLY A 98 -0.09 -18.69 -7.99
C GLY A 98 0.78 -17.83 -8.88
N GLN A 99 0.42 -17.66 -10.15
CA GLN A 99 1.14 -16.73 -11.02
C GLN A 99 1.05 -15.33 -10.45
N LYS A 100 2.21 -14.72 -10.19
CA LYS A 100 2.30 -13.38 -9.58
C LYS A 100 2.55 -12.33 -10.63
N VAL A 101 1.85 -11.19 -10.47
CA VAL A 101 1.95 -10.06 -11.38
C VAL A 101 2.07 -8.79 -10.56
N LYS A 102 3.03 -7.93 -10.89
CA LYS A 102 3.10 -6.60 -10.29
C LYS A 102 2.00 -5.75 -10.92
N VAL A 103 1.06 -5.27 -10.09
CA VAL A 103 -0.12 -4.58 -10.61
C VAL A 103 -0.09 -3.08 -10.39
N THR A 104 0.49 -2.62 -9.28
CA THR A 104 0.49 -1.19 -8.95
C THR A 104 1.71 -0.87 -8.09
N GLU A 105 2.13 0.39 -8.10
CA GLU A 105 3.11 0.89 -7.15
C GLU A 105 2.88 2.38 -6.92
N ALA A 106 3.33 2.87 -5.78
CA ALA A 106 3.19 4.28 -5.42
C ALA A 106 4.16 4.64 -4.32
N GLU A 107 4.44 5.93 -4.19
CA GLU A 107 5.17 6.50 -3.05
C GLU A 107 4.21 7.29 -2.21
N VAL A 108 4.17 7.02 -0.91
CA VAL A 108 3.27 7.71 0.02
C VAL A 108 4.11 8.40 1.08
N THR A 109 3.82 9.67 1.33
CA THR A 109 4.50 10.44 2.36
C THR A 109 3.55 10.69 3.52
N TYR A 110 4.03 10.41 4.71
CA TYR A 110 3.31 10.58 5.96
C TYR A 110 4.05 11.57 6.84
N VAL A 111 3.30 12.29 7.66
CA VAL A 111 3.86 13.23 8.64
C VAL A 111 3.44 12.78 10.03
N ALA A 112 4.43 12.70 10.95
CA ALA A 112 4.17 12.37 12.34
C ALA A 112 3.49 13.54 13.04
N ILE A 113 2.44 13.26 13.79
CA ILE A 113 1.71 14.28 14.54
C ILE A 113 1.47 13.81 15.97
N ASN A 114 1.22 14.78 16.84
CA ASN A 114 0.82 14.49 18.22
C ASN A 114 -0.71 14.44 18.33
N GLN A 115 -1.21 14.29 19.55
CA GLN A 115 -2.65 14.20 19.79
C GLN A 115 -3.40 15.49 19.43
N PHE A 116 -2.71 16.61 19.31
CA PHE A 116 -3.28 17.90 18.92
C PHE A 116 -3.14 18.17 17.43
N ARG A 117 -2.72 17.18 16.65
CA ARG A 117 -2.53 17.23 15.19
C ARG A 117 -1.41 18.18 14.78
N GLU A 118 -0.45 18.39 15.64
CA GLU A 118 0.73 19.21 15.35
C GLU A 118 1.87 18.30 14.89
N LYS A 119 2.67 18.77 13.94
CA LYS A 119 3.83 18.02 13.45
C LYS A 119 4.84 17.82 14.57
N VAL A 120 5.37 16.61 14.66
CA VAL A 120 6.40 16.29 15.63
C VAL A 120 7.55 15.56 14.93
N ALA A 121 8.74 15.68 15.50
CA ALA A 121 9.90 14.98 14.98
C ALA A 121 9.74 13.47 15.15
N ILE A 122 10.18 12.75 14.12
CA ILE A 122 10.18 11.30 14.16
C ILE A 122 11.30 10.79 15.06
#